data_9de2a7e022304181cc5c998452d47cda
#
_entry.id   9de2a7e022304181cc5c998452d47cda
#
_cell.length_a   1.000
_cell.length_b   1.000
_cell.length_c   1.000
_cell.angle_alpha   90.00
_cell.angle_beta   90.00
_cell.angle_gamma   90.00
#
_symmetry.space_group_name_H-M   'P 1'
#
loop_
_entity.id
_entity.type
_entity.pdbx_description
1 polymer ?
#
loop_
_entity_poly.entity_id
_entity_poly.type
_entity_poly.pdbx_seq_one_letter_code
_entity_poly.pdbx_strand_id
1 'polypeptide(L)'
;MIQFDAHTDTWEAGEGNEPADENRIDHGTMFYQATNDGILDPKSSVQIGIRTENPDTMGFNILDAPWVHSNGIDAVIKKTKEIVGTKPVYMTFDIDCLDPSYAPGTGTPVCGGLSTHQAMSIIRGLSGINLIGMDLVEVSPAYDVGEITALAGAHVAMEMIGVFASKPEFN
;
A
#
# COMPACT_ATOMS: atom_id res chain seq x y z
N MET A 1 1.99 8.84 -4.65
CA MET A 1 1.53 7.90 -3.59
C MET A 1 2.41 6.67 -3.55
N ILE A 2 2.62 6.07 -2.37
CA ILE A 2 3.13 4.72 -2.19
C ILE A 2 2.04 3.94 -1.47
N GLN A 3 1.53 2.88 -2.10
CA GLN A 3 0.52 1.98 -1.53
C GLN A 3 1.15 0.61 -1.30
N PHE A 4 0.98 0.07 -0.11
CA PHE A 4 1.22 -1.33 0.22
C PHE A 4 -0.13 -2.01 0.37
N ASP A 5 -0.42 -3.02 -0.44
CA ASP A 5 -1.76 -3.60 -0.52
C ASP A 5 -1.75 -4.92 -1.30
N ALA A 6 -2.73 -5.78 -1.08
CA ALA A 6 -3.04 -6.90 -1.96
C ALA A 6 -3.88 -6.47 -3.17
N HIS A 7 -4.58 -5.35 -3.05
CA HIS A 7 -5.56 -4.82 -3.98
C HIS A 7 -5.09 -3.49 -4.57
N THR A 8 -5.55 -3.14 -5.76
CA THR A 8 -5.19 -1.86 -6.38
C THR A 8 -6.00 -0.68 -5.88
N ASP A 9 -7.22 -0.93 -5.39
CA ASP A 9 -8.22 0.08 -4.99
C ASP A 9 -8.52 1.12 -6.08
N THR A 10 -8.38 0.66 -7.32
CA THR A 10 -8.60 1.43 -8.53
C THR A 10 -9.70 0.86 -9.41
N TRP A 11 -10.66 0.10 -8.82
CA TRP A 11 -11.82 -0.37 -9.56
C TRP A 11 -12.75 0.79 -9.87
N GLU A 12 -13.36 0.72 -11.05
CA GLU A 12 -14.41 1.67 -11.43
C GLU A 12 -15.66 1.43 -10.59
N ALA A 13 -16.30 2.50 -10.11
CA ALA A 13 -17.54 2.39 -9.35
C ALA A 13 -18.62 1.71 -10.19
N GLY A 14 -19.20 0.61 -9.67
CA GLY A 14 -20.26 -0.15 -10.35
C GLY A 14 -19.75 -1.38 -11.12
N GLU A 15 -18.51 -1.74 -11.04
CA GLU A 15 -18.06 -3.08 -11.46
C GLU A 15 -18.64 -4.14 -10.52
N GLY A 16 -19.43 -5.04 -11.09
CA GLY A 16 -20.17 -6.09 -10.37
C GLY A 16 -21.67 -6.04 -10.65
N ASN A 17 -22.48 -6.62 -9.77
CA ASN A 17 -23.94 -6.68 -9.91
C ASN A 17 -24.70 -5.46 -9.34
N GLU A 18 -24.00 -4.47 -8.84
CA GLU A 18 -24.59 -3.23 -8.32
C GLU A 18 -24.69 -2.19 -9.43
N PRO A 19 -25.77 -1.36 -9.45
CA PRO A 19 -25.86 -0.26 -10.39
C PRO A 19 -24.67 0.69 -10.21
N ALA A 20 -24.08 1.11 -11.33
CA ALA A 20 -23.02 2.10 -11.32
C ALA A 20 -23.52 3.39 -10.62
N ASP A 21 -22.97 3.67 -9.45
CA ASP A 21 -23.11 4.98 -8.81
C ASP A 21 -21.81 5.74 -9.05
N GLU A 22 -21.81 6.65 -10.01
CA GLU A 22 -20.65 7.43 -10.42
C GLU A 22 -20.02 8.25 -9.26
N ASN A 23 -20.75 8.38 -8.15
CA ASN A 23 -20.29 9.09 -6.95
C ASN A 23 -19.90 8.15 -5.81
N ARG A 24 -19.94 6.84 -6.02
CA ARG A 24 -19.59 5.88 -4.97
C ARG A 24 -18.08 5.86 -4.78
N ILE A 25 -17.64 6.32 -3.61
CA ILE A 25 -16.26 6.19 -3.13
C ILE A 25 -16.28 5.18 -1.98
N ASP A 26 -15.56 4.11 -2.14
CA ASP A 26 -15.37 3.08 -1.11
C ASP A 26 -13.91 2.59 -1.10
N HIS A 27 -13.61 1.56 -0.29
CA HIS A 27 -12.27 1.01 -0.09
C HIS A 27 -11.64 0.43 -1.38
N GLY A 28 -12.45 0.07 -2.38
CA GLY A 28 -11.96 -0.49 -3.67
C GLY A 28 -11.91 0.53 -4.80
N THR A 29 -12.50 1.73 -4.65
CA THR A 29 -12.69 2.70 -5.73
C THR A 29 -12.01 4.05 -5.46
N MET A 30 -11.50 4.28 -4.26
CA MET A 30 -11.02 5.59 -3.83
C MET A 30 -9.84 6.12 -4.66
N PHE A 31 -8.92 5.26 -5.09
CA PHE A 31 -7.79 5.70 -5.90
C PHE A 31 -8.12 5.85 -7.38
N TYR A 32 -9.16 5.15 -7.87
CA TYR A 32 -9.76 5.44 -9.16
C TYR A 32 -10.29 6.88 -9.19
N GLN A 33 -11.11 7.23 -8.21
CA GLN A 33 -11.69 8.57 -8.12
C GLN A 33 -10.62 9.65 -7.92
N ALA A 34 -9.68 9.45 -6.98
CA ALA A 34 -8.59 10.40 -6.73
C ALA A 34 -7.70 10.65 -7.96
N THR A 35 -7.54 9.64 -8.81
CA THR A 35 -6.82 9.76 -10.07
C THR A 35 -7.60 10.59 -11.08
N ASN A 36 -8.90 10.31 -11.26
CA ASN A 36 -9.76 11.05 -12.18
C ASN A 36 -9.92 12.51 -11.77
N ASP A 37 -9.96 12.80 -10.48
CA ASP A 37 -10.00 14.16 -9.93
C ASP A 37 -8.64 14.90 -10.02
N GLY A 38 -7.59 14.23 -10.48
CA GLY A 38 -6.25 14.82 -10.60
C GLY A 38 -5.53 15.03 -9.25
N ILE A 39 -6.00 14.39 -8.18
CA ILE A 39 -5.38 14.44 -6.84
C ILE A 39 -4.13 13.56 -6.81
N LEU A 40 -4.17 12.40 -7.49
CA LEU A 40 -3.05 11.47 -7.62
C LEU A 40 -2.43 11.54 -9.02
N ASP A 41 -1.09 11.44 -9.07
CA ASP A 41 -0.33 11.24 -10.30
C ASP A 41 0.10 9.76 -10.37
N PRO A 42 -0.58 8.90 -11.17
CA PRO A 42 -0.27 7.48 -11.24
C PRO A 42 1.16 7.21 -11.69
N LYS A 43 1.70 8.02 -12.60
CA LYS A 43 3.06 7.86 -13.13
C LYS A 43 4.15 8.05 -12.08
N SER A 44 3.85 8.79 -11.01
CA SER A 44 4.73 9.02 -9.87
C SER A 44 4.25 8.29 -8.62
N SER A 45 3.34 7.34 -8.79
CA SER A 45 2.81 6.50 -7.72
C SER A 45 3.20 5.05 -7.94
N VAL A 46 3.36 4.31 -6.84
CA VAL A 46 3.72 2.90 -6.85
C VAL A 46 2.79 2.11 -5.93
N GLN A 47 2.37 0.94 -6.39
CA GLN A 47 1.60 -0.04 -5.63
C GLN A 47 2.47 -1.28 -5.41
N ILE A 48 2.61 -1.71 -4.16
CA ILE A 48 3.54 -2.76 -3.72
C ILE A 48 2.76 -3.90 -3.07
N GLY A 49 2.94 -5.12 -3.54
CA GLY A 49 2.33 -6.31 -2.95
C GLY A 49 1.04 -6.76 -3.62
N ILE A 50 0.60 -6.08 -4.67
CA ILE A 50 -0.63 -6.40 -5.40
C ILE A 50 -0.60 -7.85 -5.88
N ARG A 51 -1.72 -8.56 -5.70
CA ARG A 51 -1.88 -9.94 -6.14
C ARG A 51 -3.33 -10.33 -6.49
N THR A 52 -4.17 -9.33 -6.61
CA THR A 52 -5.51 -9.43 -7.17
C THR A 52 -5.54 -8.90 -8.59
N GLU A 53 -6.48 -9.37 -9.39
CA GLU A 53 -6.62 -8.93 -10.77
C GLU A 53 -7.42 -7.63 -10.85
N ASN A 54 -6.86 -6.65 -11.53
CA ASN A 54 -7.58 -5.47 -12.00
C ASN A 54 -7.14 -5.20 -13.45
N PRO A 55 -8.05 -5.21 -14.42
CA PRO A 55 -7.71 -5.10 -15.83
C PRO A 55 -7.16 -3.72 -16.20
N ASP A 56 -7.51 -2.67 -15.45
CA ASP A 56 -6.99 -1.32 -15.68
C ASP A 56 -6.09 -0.86 -14.52
N THR A 57 -4.81 -0.71 -14.81
CA THR A 57 -3.84 -0.19 -13.85
C THR A 57 -3.88 1.32 -13.72
N MET A 58 -4.68 2.03 -14.51
CA MET A 58 -4.74 3.51 -14.58
C MET A 58 -3.37 4.18 -14.74
N GLY A 59 -2.34 3.41 -15.16
CA GLY A 59 -0.97 3.90 -15.32
C GLY A 59 -0.14 3.93 -14.04
N PHE A 60 -0.61 3.33 -12.94
CA PHE A 60 0.20 3.10 -11.75
C PHE A 60 1.38 2.14 -12.02
N ASN A 61 2.47 2.34 -11.30
CA ASN A 61 3.60 1.42 -11.31
C ASN A 61 3.33 0.32 -10.29
N ILE A 62 3.11 -0.91 -10.76
CA ILE A 62 2.80 -2.05 -9.90
C ILE A 62 4.06 -2.89 -9.70
N LEU A 63 4.47 -3.04 -8.44
CA LEU A 63 5.45 -4.02 -7.96
C LEU A 63 4.68 -5.12 -7.25
N ASP A 64 4.11 -6.05 -8.01
CA ASP A 64 3.27 -7.10 -7.48
C ASP A 64 4.01 -8.03 -6.51
N ALA A 65 3.29 -8.82 -5.72
CA ALA A 65 3.90 -9.69 -4.72
C ALA A 65 4.88 -10.70 -5.35
N PRO A 66 4.57 -11.36 -6.49
CA PRO A 66 5.53 -12.22 -7.19
C PRO A 66 6.81 -11.48 -7.58
N TRP A 67 6.71 -10.24 -8.06
CA TRP A 67 7.87 -9.44 -8.41
C TRP A 67 8.70 -9.10 -7.17
N VAL A 68 8.05 -8.70 -6.06
CA VAL A 68 8.73 -8.43 -4.78
C VAL A 68 9.50 -9.64 -4.28
N HIS A 69 8.87 -10.83 -4.31
CA HIS A 69 9.51 -12.08 -3.89
C HIS A 69 10.69 -12.45 -4.78
N SER A 70 10.61 -12.20 -6.07
CA SER A 70 11.65 -12.58 -7.03
C SER A 70 12.84 -11.62 -7.03
N ASN A 71 12.64 -10.33 -6.76
CA ASN A 71 13.66 -9.29 -6.89
C ASN A 71 14.22 -8.82 -5.54
N GLY A 72 13.48 -9.03 -4.45
CA GLY A 72 13.93 -8.73 -3.10
C GLY A 72 13.80 -7.26 -2.68
N ILE A 73 14.06 -7.03 -1.40
CA ILE A 73 13.82 -5.76 -0.70
C ILE A 73 14.53 -4.58 -1.36
N ASP A 74 15.83 -4.73 -1.66
CA ASP A 74 16.65 -3.63 -2.19
C ASP A 74 16.17 -3.17 -3.57
N ALA A 75 15.71 -4.09 -4.40
CA ALA A 75 15.14 -3.75 -5.71
C ALA A 75 13.84 -2.96 -5.59
N VAL A 76 12.97 -3.33 -4.64
CA VAL A 76 11.72 -2.60 -4.35
C VAL A 76 12.05 -1.19 -3.89
N ILE A 77 12.94 -1.03 -2.90
CA ILE A 77 13.34 0.28 -2.38
C ILE A 77 13.88 1.17 -3.49
N LYS A 78 14.82 0.65 -4.28
CA LYS A 78 15.43 1.39 -5.39
C LYS A 78 14.36 1.85 -6.39
N LYS A 79 13.53 0.91 -6.83
CA LYS A 79 12.49 1.19 -7.85
C LYS A 79 11.47 2.20 -7.34
N THR A 80 11.02 2.07 -6.09
CA THR A 80 10.09 3.01 -5.45
C THR A 80 10.68 4.42 -5.39
N LYS A 81 11.93 4.58 -4.94
CA LYS A 81 12.61 5.88 -4.91
C LYS A 81 12.78 6.50 -6.29
N GLU A 82 13.07 5.70 -7.31
CA GLU A 82 13.15 6.17 -8.70
C GLU A 82 11.81 6.70 -9.21
N ILE A 83 10.69 6.04 -8.86
CA ILE A 83 9.35 6.43 -9.30
C ILE A 83 8.89 7.71 -8.61
N VAL A 84 8.98 7.77 -7.28
CA VAL A 84 8.45 8.93 -6.54
C VAL A 84 9.36 10.15 -6.60
N GLY A 85 10.66 9.95 -6.79
CA GLY A 85 11.66 11.02 -6.86
C GLY A 85 11.64 11.91 -5.62
N THR A 86 11.58 13.23 -5.84
CA THR A 86 11.54 14.26 -4.78
C THR A 86 10.14 14.84 -4.55
N LYS A 87 9.12 14.30 -5.23
CA LYS A 87 7.74 14.79 -5.11
C LYS A 87 7.19 14.54 -3.70
N PRO A 88 6.18 15.33 -3.26
CA PRO A 88 5.44 15.02 -2.05
C PRO A 88 4.79 13.64 -2.15
N VAL A 89 4.98 12.80 -1.13
CA VAL A 89 4.51 11.41 -1.09
C VAL A 89 3.53 11.23 0.06
N TYR A 90 2.37 10.66 -0.23
CA TYR A 90 1.48 10.05 0.74
C TYR A 90 1.74 8.54 0.75
N MET A 91 1.91 7.93 1.92
CA MET A 91 2.09 6.49 2.08
C MET A 91 0.88 5.88 2.76
N THR A 92 0.24 4.94 2.10
CA THR A 92 -0.87 4.16 2.66
C THR A 92 -0.44 2.69 2.79
N PHE A 93 -0.77 2.08 3.90
CA PHE A 93 -0.47 0.68 4.17
C PHE A 93 -1.76 -0.06 4.55
N ASP A 94 -2.28 -0.85 3.61
CA ASP A 94 -3.27 -1.84 3.92
C ASP A 94 -2.60 -3.06 4.55
N ILE A 95 -3.14 -3.52 5.68
CA ILE A 95 -2.53 -4.62 6.43
C ILE A 95 -2.57 -5.94 5.64
N ASP A 96 -3.47 -6.08 4.68
CA ASP A 96 -3.58 -7.26 3.83
C ASP A 96 -2.48 -7.34 2.76
N CYS A 97 -1.65 -6.31 2.59
CA CYS A 97 -0.36 -6.42 1.90
C CYS A 97 0.47 -7.57 2.46
N LEU A 98 0.38 -7.79 3.78
CA LEU A 98 1.01 -8.92 4.42
C LEU A 98 0.30 -10.23 4.08
N ASP A 99 1.07 -11.32 4.03
CA ASP A 99 0.48 -12.65 3.90
C ASP A 99 -0.40 -12.98 5.13
N PRO A 100 -1.54 -13.66 4.96
CA PRO A 100 -2.41 -14.04 6.07
C PRO A 100 -1.73 -14.86 7.17
N SER A 101 -0.58 -15.45 6.91
CA SER A 101 0.25 -16.12 7.94
C SER A 101 0.87 -15.13 8.92
N TYR A 102 0.99 -13.84 8.56
CA TYR A 102 1.51 -12.76 9.40
C TYR A 102 0.42 -11.80 9.86
N ALA A 103 -0.65 -11.64 9.08
CA ALA A 103 -1.73 -10.71 9.36
C ALA A 103 -3.10 -11.31 8.98
N PRO A 104 -3.61 -12.27 9.78
CA PRO A 104 -4.92 -12.88 9.52
C PRO A 104 -6.10 -11.97 9.83
N GLY A 105 -5.92 -10.93 10.65
CA GLY A 105 -6.97 -10.04 11.13
C GLY A 105 -7.29 -8.90 10.18
N THR A 106 -7.78 -9.23 8.98
CA THR A 106 -8.22 -8.27 7.95
C THR A 106 -9.48 -8.77 7.24
N GLY A 107 -10.16 -7.89 6.50
CA GLY A 107 -11.42 -8.18 5.83
C GLY A 107 -11.26 -9.02 4.56
N THR A 108 -10.23 -8.76 3.78
CA THR A 108 -10.02 -9.31 2.43
C THR A 108 -8.63 -9.95 2.26
N PRO A 109 -8.27 -10.94 3.08
CA PRO A 109 -6.94 -11.54 3.04
C PRO A 109 -6.70 -12.31 1.73
N VAL A 110 -5.52 -12.15 1.16
CA VAL A 110 -5.07 -12.88 -0.04
C VAL A 110 -3.74 -13.56 0.24
N CYS A 111 -3.59 -14.84 -0.11
CA CYS A 111 -2.36 -15.59 0.07
C CYS A 111 -1.24 -15.12 -0.87
N GLY A 112 0.02 -15.33 -0.48
CA GLY A 112 1.20 -14.98 -1.28
C GLY A 112 1.69 -13.54 -1.04
N GLY A 113 1.28 -12.92 0.09
CA GLY A 113 1.68 -11.59 0.48
C GLY A 113 3.10 -11.47 1.04
N LEU A 114 3.44 -10.27 1.49
CA LEU A 114 4.74 -9.99 2.08
C LEU A 114 4.81 -10.51 3.52
N SER A 115 6.02 -10.87 3.94
CA SER A 115 6.30 -11.04 5.38
C SER A 115 6.39 -9.68 6.07
N THR A 116 6.18 -9.65 7.38
CA THR A 116 6.41 -8.44 8.19
C THR A 116 7.83 -7.93 8.07
N HIS A 117 8.82 -8.85 7.97
CA HIS A 117 10.23 -8.47 7.73
C HIS A 117 10.42 -7.73 6.41
N GLN A 118 9.83 -8.21 5.32
CA GLN A 118 9.94 -7.55 4.00
C GLN A 118 9.30 -6.17 4.05
N ALA A 119 8.07 -6.06 4.54
CA ALA A 119 7.34 -4.79 4.61
C ALA A 119 8.10 -3.74 5.44
N MET A 120 8.47 -4.07 6.67
CA MET A 120 9.20 -3.15 7.55
C MET A 120 10.57 -2.75 6.98
N SER A 121 11.29 -3.70 6.35
CA SER A 121 12.60 -3.41 5.75
C SER A 121 12.48 -2.50 4.53
N ILE A 122 11.46 -2.70 3.70
CA ILE A 122 11.17 -1.81 2.56
C ILE A 122 10.84 -0.41 3.08
N ILE A 123 9.91 -0.27 4.03
CA ILE A 123 9.51 1.03 4.59
C ILE A 123 10.74 1.75 5.17
N ARG A 124 11.53 1.09 6.01
CA ARG A 124 12.76 1.67 6.58
C ARG A 124 13.74 2.13 5.52
N GLY A 125 13.87 1.35 4.44
CA GLY A 125 14.72 1.69 3.29
C GLY A 125 14.24 2.92 2.50
N LEU A 126 12.98 3.32 2.67
CA LEU A 126 12.43 4.53 2.04
C LEU A 126 12.79 5.83 2.79
N SER A 127 13.56 5.78 3.88
CA SER A 127 14.06 6.98 4.56
C SER A 127 14.65 7.98 3.57
N GLY A 128 14.34 9.27 3.78
CA GLY A 128 14.79 10.39 2.94
C GLY A 128 13.84 10.75 1.79
N ILE A 129 12.72 10.04 1.57
CA ILE A 129 11.67 10.52 0.67
C ILE A 129 10.92 11.72 1.28
N ASN A 130 10.25 12.50 0.44
CA ASN A 130 9.44 13.63 0.89
C ASN A 130 8.05 13.16 1.36
N LEU A 131 8.00 12.38 2.45
CA LEU A 131 6.77 11.85 3.03
C LEU A 131 5.97 12.96 3.69
N ILE A 132 4.76 13.27 3.22
CA ILE A 132 3.91 14.36 3.72
C ILE A 132 2.71 13.88 4.55
N GLY A 133 2.33 12.62 4.42
CA GLY A 133 1.22 12.02 5.15
C GLY A 133 1.26 10.50 5.02
N MET A 134 0.55 9.82 5.92
CA MET A 134 0.50 8.36 5.95
C MET A 134 -0.74 7.88 6.70
N ASP A 135 -1.18 6.67 6.37
CA ASP A 135 -2.18 5.90 7.11
C ASP A 135 -1.83 4.41 7.12
N LEU A 136 -2.47 3.68 8.02
CA LEU A 136 -2.47 2.23 8.09
C LEU A 136 -3.91 1.79 8.33
N VAL A 137 -4.42 0.93 7.45
CA VAL A 137 -5.83 0.60 7.36
C VAL A 137 -6.10 -0.91 7.38
N GLU A 138 -7.36 -1.28 7.44
CA GLU A 138 -7.90 -2.63 7.30
C GLU A 138 -7.50 -3.63 8.41
N VAL A 139 -6.92 -3.18 9.52
CA VAL A 139 -6.78 -4.04 10.71
C VAL A 139 -8.16 -4.30 11.30
N SER A 140 -8.58 -5.56 11.30
CA SER A 140 -9.86 -6.00 11.85
C SER A 140 -9.63 -6.91 13.07
N PRO A 141 -9.70 -6.37 14.31
CA PRO A 141 -9.45 -7.15 15.51
C PRO A 141 -10.40 -8.34 15.70
N ALA A 142 -11.62 -8.26 15.14
CA ALA A 142 -12.59 -9.35 15.22
C ALA A 142 -12.16 -10.63 14.48
N TYR A 143 -11.27 -10.50 13.49
CA TYR A 143 -10.72 -11.60 12.71
C TYR A 143 -9.31 -11.98 13.14
N ASP A 144 -8.71 -11.21 14.07
CA ASP A 144 -7.33 -11.43 14.49
C ASP A 144 -7.17 -12.65 15.42
N VAL A 145 -5.98 -13.21 15.43
CA VAL A 145 -5.62 -14.37 16.25
C VAL A 145 -4.49 -13.98 17.19
N GLY A 146 -4.80 -13.86 18.49
CA GLY A 146 -3.79 -13.49 19.49
C GLY A 146 -3.15 -12.14 19.25
N GLU A 147 -3.88 -11.19 18.64
CA GLU A 147 -3.43 -9.82 18.38
C GLU A 147 -2.21 -9.72 17.46
N ILE A 148 -1.91 -10.77 16.69
CA ILE A 148 -0.71 -10.82 15.83
C ILE A 148 -0.77 -9.78 14.71
N THR A 149 -1.97 -9.52 14.15
CA THR A 149 -2.18 -8.51 13.11
C THR A 149 -2.07 -7.10 13.69
N ALA A 150 -2.70 -6.86 14.84
CA ALA A 150 -2.60 -5.58 15.54
C ALA A 150 -1.15 -5.25 15.90
N LEU A 151 -0.37 -6.25 16.35
CA LEU A 151 1.05 -6.10 16.62
C LEU A 151 1.85 -5.80 15.36
N ALA A 152 1.59 -6.48 14.25
CA ALA A 152 2.22 -6.23 12.96
C ALA A 152 1.93 -4.79 12.50
N GLY A 153 0.65 -4.36 12.56
CA GLY A 153 0.25 -2.99 12.21
C GLY A 153 0.95 -1.93 13.06
N ALA A 154 1.05 -2.15 14.37
CA ALA A 154 1.75 -1.23 15.27
C ALA A 154 3.23 -1.06 14.89
N HIS A 155 3.92 -2.15 14.53
CA HIS A 155 5.32 -2.07 14.08
C HIS A 155 5.47 -1.40 12.73
N VAL A 156 4.59 -1.69 11.77
CA VAL A 156 4.56 -1.00 10.47
C VAL A 156 4.36 0.51 10.68
N ALA A 157 3.39 0.92 11.49
CA ALA A 157 3.15 2.32 11.81
C ALA A 157 4.38 3.00 12.43
N MET A 158 5.09 2.30 13.33
CA MET A 158 6.36 2.80 13.90
C MET A 158 7.43 3.04 12.84
N GLU A 159 7.60 2.14 11.87
CA GLU A 159 8.54 2.32 10.76
C GLU A 159 8.15 3.51 9.87
N MET A 160 6.87 3.67 9.57
CA MET A 160 6.36 4.80 8.80
C MET A 160 6.62 6.14 9.51
N ILE A 161 6.39 6.22 10.82
CA ILE A 161 6.72 7.38 11.65
C ILE A 161 8.23 7.65 11.61
N GLY A 162 9.06 6.60 11.68
CA GLY A 162 10.52 6.71 11.55
C GLY A 162 10.96 7.31 10.22
N VAL A 163 10.33 6.92 9.12
CA VAL A 163 10.56 7.50 7.78
C VAL A 163 10.17 8.98 7.76
N PHE A 164 9.02 9.34 8.31
CA PHE A 164 8.57 10.74 8.41
C PHE A 164 9.55 11.57 9.21
N ALA A 165 9.98 11.07 10.37
CA ALA A 165 10.94 11.78 11.25
C ALA A 165 12.36 11.87 10.67
N SER A 166 12.71 11.05 9.68
CA SER A 166 14.02 11.08 9.01
C SER A 166 14.19 12.19 7.99
N LYS A 167 13.19 13.05 7.79
CA LYS A 167 13.24 14.17 6.85
C LYS A 167 14.29 15.18 7.31
N PRO A 168 15.02 15.81 6.35
CA PRO A 168 16.09 16.75 6.69
C PRO A 168 15.65 17.96 7.56
N GLU A 169 14.39 18.34 7.45
CA GLU A 169 13.80 19.44 8.22
C GLU A 169 13.60 19.15 9.72
N PHE A 170 13.74 17.88 10.13
CA PHE A 170 13.64 17.42 11.52
C PHE A 170 14.99 17.00 12.12
N ASN A 171 16.08 17.05 11.32
CA ASN A 171 17.45 16.70 11.71
C ASN A 171 18.36 17.97 11.62
#